data_eefe25583e2f291b41610b03bd2e5560
#
_entry.id   eefe25583e2f291b41610b03bd2e5560
#
_cell.length_a   1.000
_cell.length_b   1.000
_cell.length_c   1.000
_cell.angle_alpha   90.00
_cell.angle_beta   90.00
_cell.angle_gamma   90.00
#
_symmetry.space_group_name_H-M   'P 1'
#
loop_
_entity.id
_entity.type
_entity.pdbx_description
1 polymer ?
#
loop_
_entity_poly.entity_id
_entity_poly.type
_entity_poly.pdbx_seq_one_letter_code
_entity_poly.pdbx_strand_id
1 'polypeptide(L)' 'MNNATQTGSIDNDNINIHEYYEVEHWTKELHTNVEILKDAVEHVGTSIEDIKKYLNS' A
#
# COMPACT_ATOMS: atom_id res chain seq x y z
N MET A 1 -5.88 -21.82 -8.12
CA MET A 1 -6.01 -21.31 -7.88
C MET A 1 -6.32 -20.71 -7.79
N ASN A 2 -6.19 -20.49 -7.85
CA ASN A 2 -6.47 -19.79 -7.69
C ASN A 2 -6.83 -18.99 -7.77
N ASN A 3 -6.95 -18.82 -7.86
CA ASN A 3 -7.29 -18.05 -7.83
C ASN A 3 -7.62 -17.26 -7.64
N ALA A 4 -7.85 -17.51 -7.28
CA ALA A 4 -8.27 -16.67 -7.13
C ALA A 4 -7.81 -15.67 -6.95
N THR A 5 -7.49 -15.84 -7.12
CA THR A 5 -7.07 -15.08 -7.14
C THR A 5 -6.95 -14.01 -7.26
N GLN A 6 -6.75 -13.74 -7.43
CA GLN A 6 -6.65 -12.64 -7.77
C GLN A 6 -7.41 -11.52 -7.28
N THR A 7 -8.56 -11.36 -7.36
CA THR A 7 -9.38 -10.35 -6.71
C THR A 7 -9.11 -10.34 -5.23
N GLY A 8 -8.79 -9.19 -4.66
CA GLY A 8 -8.47 -9.10 -3.26
C GLY A 8 -7.09 -9.59 -2.88
N SER A 9 -6.33 -10.02 -3.86
CA SER A 9 -4.97 -10.43 -3.61
C SER A 9 -4.09 -9.20 -3.40
N ILE A 10 -3.36 -9.17 -2.31
CA ILE A 10 -2.51 -8.04 -1.96
C ILE A 10 -1.08 -8.32 -2.42
N ASP A 11 -0.54 -7.39 -3.20
CA ASP A 11 0.84 -7.43 -3.61
C ASP A 11 1.69 -6.82 -2.48
N ASN A 12 2.58 -7.60 -1.90
CA ASN A 12 3.37 -7.14 -0.78
C ASN A 12 4.57 -6.29 -1.21
N ASP A 13 4.83 -6.20 -2.50
CA ASP A 13 5.94 -5.41 -3.01
C ASP A 13 5.52 -4.00 -3.38
N ASN A 14 4.33 -3.85 -3.92
CA ASN A 14 3.85 -2.56 -4.40
C ASN A 14 2.40 -2.36 -4.00
N ILE A 15 2.03 -1.10 -3.77
CA ILE A 15 0.65 -0.76 -3.46
C ILE A 15 -0.02 -0.21 -4.70
N ASN A 16 -1.30 -0.53 -4.86
CA ASN A 16 -2.14 0.09 -5.88
C ASN A 16 -3.12 1.03 -5.17
N ILE A 17 -2.82 2.32 -5.19
CA ILE A 17 -3.65 3.30 -4.47
C ILE A 17 -5.00 3.53 -5.14
N HIS A 18 -5.22 2.94 -6.30
CA HIS A 18 -6.51 3.03 -6.99
C HIS A 18 -7.45 1.92 -6.57
N GLU A 19 -6.96 0.98 -5.76
CA GLU A 19 -7.77 -0.11 -5.24
C GLU A 19 -8.05 0.15 -3.77
N TYR A 20 -9.33 0.39 -3.45
CA TYR A 20 -9.72 0.75 -2.10
C TYR A 20 -9.27 -0.27 -1.05
N TYR A 21 -9.43 -1.56 -1.36
CA TYR A 21 -9.08 -2.60 -0.39
C TYR A 21 -7.58 -2.60 -0.08
N GLU A 22 -6.74 -2.25 -1.05
CA GLU A 22 -5.30 -2.16 -0.80
C GLU A 22 -4.98 -0.96 0.07
N VAL A 23 -5.60 0.17 -0.23
CA VAL A 23 -5.39 1.38 0.56
C VAL A 23 -5.79 1.12 2.01
N GLU A 24 -6.94 0.50 2.21
CA GLU A 24 -7.40 0.18 3.55
C GLU A 24 -6.46 -0.77 4.26
N HIS A 25 -6.02 -1.80 3.55
CA HIS A 25 -5.09 -2.79 4.10
C HIS A 25 -3.79 -2.12 4.57
N TRP A 26 -3.19 -1.31 3.70
CA TRP A 26 -1.89 -0.74 4.00
C TRP A 26 -1.95 0.40 5.02
N THR A 27 -3.06 1.14 5.08
CA THR A 27 -3.18 2.14 6.13
C THR A 27 -3.19 1.49 7.50
N LYS A 28 -3.80 0.31 7.61
CA LYS A 28 -3.80 -0.44 8.86
C LYS A 28 -2.44 -1.07 9.15
N GLU A 29 -1.86 -1.70 8.14
CA GLU A 29 -0.58 -2.38 8.31
C GLU A 29 0.54 -1.39 8.67
N LEU A 30 0.51 -0.23 8.08
CA LEU A 30 1.56 0.77 8.27
C LEU A 30 1.22 1.79 9.35
N HIS A 31 0.06 1.63 10.00
CA HIS A 31 -0.37 2.52 11.09
C HIS A 31 -0.41 3.98 10.63
N THR A 32 -1.07 4.21 9.49
CA THR A 32 -1.14 5.54 8.91
C THR A 32 -2.55 5.78 8.40
N ASN A 33 -2.75 6.88 7.66
CA ASN A 33 -4.06 7.16 7.08
C ASN A 33 -3.90 7.38 5.58
N VAL A 34 -5.04 7.54 4.89
CA VAL A 34 -5.06 7.62 3.43
C VAL A 34 -4.25 8.81 2.93
N GLU A 35 -4.38 9.96 3.57
CA GLU A 35 -3.68 11.15 3.10
C GLU A 35 -2.18 10.99 3.20
N ILE A 36 -1.71 10.47 4.32
CA ILE A 36 -0.27 10.24 4.53
C ILE A 36 0.24 9.19 3.57
N LEU A 37 -0.54 8.12 3.37
CA LEU A 37 -0.14 7.06 2.47
C LEU A 37 0.01 7.57 1.03
N LYS A 38 -0.96 8.38 0.56
CA LYS A 38 -0.88 8.94 -0.77
C LYS A 38 0.30 9.89 -0.90
N ASP A 39 0.58 10.65 0.13
CA ASP A 39 1.72 11.55 0.14
C ASP A 39 3.02 10.76 0.01
N ALA A 40 3.13 9.66 0.73
CA ALA A 40 4.32 8.81 0.64
C ALA A 40 4.50 8.26 -0.78
N VAL A 41 3.39 7.81 -1.39
CA VAL A 41 3.46 7.29 -2.75
C VAL A 41 3.92 8.37 -3.72
N GLU A 42 3.49 9.61 -3.54
CA GLU A 42 3.93 10.70 -4.39
C GLU A 42 5.42 10.98 -4.26
N HIS A 43 5.97 10.76 -3.08
CA HIS A 43 7.38 11.07 -2.83
C HIS A 43 8.33 9.93 -3.17
N VAL A 44 7.93 8.69 -2.88
CA VAL A 44 8.85 7.56 -3.03
C VAL A 44 8.35 6.48 -3.98
N GLY A 45 7.14 6.64 -4.52
CA GLY A 45 6.57 5.65 -5.42
C GLY A 45 5.77 4.61 -4.70
N THR A 46 5.51 3.49 -5.38
CA THR A 46 4.58 2.48 -4.87
C THR A 46 5.25 1.33 -4.12
N SER A 47 6.57 1.33 -4.01
CA SER A 47 7.28 0.28 -3.28
C SER A 47 6.92 0.34 -1.80
N ILE A 48 6.38 -0.75 -1.28
CA ILE A 48 5.99 -0.79 0.14
C ILE A 48 7.21 -0.59 1.04
N GLU A 49 8.33 -1.16 0.66
CA GLU A 49 9.56 -1.02 1.44
C GLU A 49 9.98 0.44 1.52
N ASP A 50 9.92 1.15 0.39
CA ASP A 50 10.27 2.56 0.36
C ASP A 50 9.28 3.40 1.17
N ILE A 51 8.00 3.05 1.08
CA ILE A 51 6.96 3.74 1.84
C ILE A 51 7.20 3.56 3.34
N LYS A 52 7.54 2.35 3.76
CA LYS A 52 7.84 2.09 5.16
C LYS A 52 8.99 2.96 5.64
N LYS A 53 10.04 3.07 4.84
CA LYS A 53 11.19 3.90 5.19
C LYS A 53 10.79 5.37 5.29
N TYR A 54 9.98 5.82 4.36
CA TYR A 54 9.52 7.21 4.35
C TYR A 54 8.71 7.52 5.61
N LEU A 55 7.81 6.62 5.99
CA LEU A 55 6.94 6.83 7.13
C LEU A 55 7.66 6.71 8.47
N ASN A 56 8.77 6.00 8.50
CA ASN A 56 9.53 5.77 9.72
C ASN A 56 10.74 6.69 9.86
N SER A 57 10.95 7.55 8.91
CA SER A 57 12.10 8.45 8.97
C SER A 57 11.86 9.67 9.85
#